data_5fc017ada19fee0d2752c340a720f119
#
_entry.id   5fc017ada19fee0d2752c340a720f119
#
_cell.length_a   1.000
_cell.length_b   1.000
_cell.length_c   1.000
_cell.angle_alpha   90.00
_cell.angle_beta   90.00
_cell.angle_gamma   90.00
#
_symmetry.space_group_name_H-M   'P 1'
#
loop_
_entity.id
_entity.type
_entity.pdbx_description
1 polymer ?
#
loop_
_entity_poly.entity_id
_entity_poly.type
_entity_poly.pdbx_seq_one_letter_code
_entity_poly.pdbx_strand_id
1 'polypeptide(L)'
;MTKLFLPIAILLGCPALHAQTKKPMPTHSTTHPNTLLLKTEKDSASYALGISVGQSLEAQNLSNINTELFLKGLKEITEKKKVQLTDAQVMNIITAYAAKMHELRTQANIAAGKKFLEANGKRPGVVTLPDGLEYEVLKAGTDTIKPTLADKVTCHYHGTLIDGTVFDSSVDRGEPVTFPLNGVIKGWQEALQLMTVGSKWKIYLPSDLAYGNKGAGEKIGPGATLVFTVELLGVQK
;
A
#
# COMPACT_ATOMS: atom_id res chain seq x y z
N MET A 1 -0.41 40.92 -7.44
CA MET A 1 0.53 39.77 -7.48
C MET A 1 0.14 38.83 -6.38
N THR A 2 -0.74 37.90 -6.70
CA THR A 2 -1.40 37.00 -5.74
C THR A 2 -0.49 35.76 -5.57
N LYS A 3 0.09 35.64 -4.38
CA LYS A 3 0.92 34.45 -4.04
C LYS A 3 0.01 33.25 -3.91
N LEU A 4 0.10 32.34 -4.86
CA LEU A 4 -0.57 31.04 -4.80
C LEU A 4 0.23 30.12 -3.87
N PHE A 5 -0.12 30.11 -2.60
CA PHE A 5 0.33 29.10 -1.66
C PHE A 5 -0.49 27.83 -1.93
N LEU A 6 0.15 26.79 -2.42
CA LEU A 6 -0.43 25.46 -2.41
C LEU A 6 -0.28 24.92 -0.98
N PRO A 7 -1.37 24.74 -0.21
CA PRO A 7 -1.25 24.18 1.13
C PRO A 7 -0.90 22.68 1.00
N ILE A 8 0.21 22.30 1.62
CA ILE A 8 0.38 20.92 2.06
C ILE A 8 -0.74 20.72 3.08
N ALA A 9 -1.81 20.07 2.67
CA ALA A 9 -2.92 19.77 3.55
C ALA A 9 -2.44 18.72 4.58
N ILE A 10 -2.01 19.21 5.74
CA ILE A 10 -1.87 18.39 6.94
C ILE A 10 -3.30 18.13 7.42
N LEU A 11 -3.88 17.02 6.99
CA LEU A 11 -5.12 16.50 7.54
C LEU A 11 -4.83 15.98 8.97
N LEU A 12 -5.00 16.89 9.94
CA LEU A 12 -5.16 16.54 11.35
C LEU A 12 -6.52 15.88 11.54
N GLY A 13 -6.58 14.57 11.32
CA GLY A 13 -7.69 13.75 11.78
C GLY A 13 -7.60 13.58 13.29
N CYS A 14 -8.43 14.28 14.03
CA CYS A 14 -8.63 14.06 15.46
C CYS A 14 -9.39 12.76 15.68
N PRO A 15 -8.84 11.73 16.33
CA PRO A 15 -9.64 10.62 16.84
C PRO A 15 -10.29 11.02 18.16
N ALA A 16 -11.58 10.77 18.28
CA ALA A 16 -12.37 10.99 19.49
C ALA A 16 -11.79 10.22 20.69
N LEU A 17 -11.60 10.96 21.77
CA LEU A 17 -11.13 10.47 23.07
C LEU A 17 -12.19 9.54 23.70
N HIS A 18 -11.97 8.23 23.66
CA HIS A 18 -12.67 7.30 24.55
C HIS A 18 -11.77 7.06 25.76
N ALA A 19 -12.22 7.52 26.91
CA ALA A 19 -11.57 7.27 28.19
C ALA A 19 -11.68 5.79 28.57
N GLN A 20 -10.58 5.05 28.50
CA GLN A 20 -10.44 3.72 29.09
C GLN A 20 -9.54 3.78 30.32
N THR A 21 -10.04 3.22 31.42
CA THR A 21 -9.41 3.12 32.72
C THR A 21 -8.11 2.30 32.67
N LYS A 22 -7.02 2.89 33.16
CA LYS A 22 -5.67 2.30 33.22
C LYS A 22 -5.59 1.17 34.23
N LYS A 23 -5.17 -0.02 33.77
CA LYS A 23 -4.53 -1.05 34.58
C LYS A 23 -3.00 -0.82 34.50
N PRO A 24 -2.23 -0.91 35.60
CA PRO A 24 -0.79 -0.67 35.56
C PRO A 24 -0.07 -1.81 34.87
N MET A 25 0.74 -1.49 33.85
CA MET A 25 1.69 -2.41 33.19
C MET A 25 2.99 -2.49 33.98
N PRO A 26 3.67 -3.66 34.02
CA PRO A 26 4.96 -3.81 34.63
C PRO A 26 6.05 -3.10 33.80
N THR A 27 6.89 -2.33 34.49
CA THR A 27 8.05 -1.64 33.95
C THR A 27 9.17 -2.64 33.62
N HIS A 28 9.33 -3.01 32.35
CA HIS A 28 10.59 -3.57 31.87
C HIS A 28 11.49 -2.43 31.36
N SER A 29 12.45 -2.06 32.17
CA SER A 29 13.55 -1.16 31.80
C SER A 29 14.51 -1.92 30.89
N THR A 30 14.40 -1.73 29.57
CA THR A 30 15.46 -2.07 28.61
C THR A 30 16.20 -0.79 28.26
N THR A 31 17.39 -0.61 28.84
CA THR A 31 18.32 0.45 28.49
C THR A 31 18.84 0.25 27.07
N HIS A 32 18.31 0.99 26.11
CA HIS A 32 18.91 1.16 24.79
C HIS A 32 19.97 2.25 24.83
N PRO A 33 21.23 1.98 24.37
CA PRO A 33 22.34 2.91 24.52
C PRO A 33 22.36 4.09 23.54
N ASN A 34 21.24 4.50 22.99
CA ASN A 34 21.16 5.69 22.14
C ASN A 34 19.82 6.44 22.26
N THR A 35 19.35 6.62 23.48
CA THR A 35 18.14 7.39 23.72
C THR A 35 18.46 8.87 23.52
N LEU A 36 18.02 9.45 22.41
CA LEU A 36 17.94 10.90 22.22
C LEU A 36 17.12 11.45 23.39
N LEU A 37 17.76 12.15 24.32
CA LEU A 37 17.06 12.74 25.47
C LEU A 37 16.29 13.96 24.96
N LEU A 38 15.00 13.78 24.69
CA LEU A 38 14.06 14.88 24.42
C LEU A 38 13.80 15.63 25.74
N LYS A 39 14.69 16.56 26.07
CA LYS A 39 14.70 17.24 27.37
C LYS A 39 13.71 18.37 27.47
N THR A 40 13.34 18.96 26.35
CA THR A 40 12.44 20.11 26.29
C THR A 40 11.27 19.83 25.36
N GLU A 41 10.21 20.60 25.52
CA GLU A 41 9.06 20.60 24.61
C GLU A 41 9.47 20.92 23.17
N LYS A 42 10.44 21.82 23.01
CA LYS A 42 11.04 22.17 21.72
C LYS A 42 11.77 20.98 21.09
N ASP A 43 12.51 20.19 21.86
CA ASP A 43 13.22 19.00 21.35
C ASP A 43 12.22 17.95 20.87
N SER A 44 11.18 17.73 21.69
CA SER A 44 10.10 16.77 21.36
C SER A 44 9.36 17.18 20.08
N ALA A 45 9.00 18.45 19.96
CA ALA A 45 8.33 18.99 18.78
C ALA A 45 9.23 18.90 17.53
N SER A 46 10.52 19.23 17.66
CA SER A 46 11.48 19.16 16.55
C SER A 46 11.65 17.73 16.02
N TYR A 47 11.75 16.76 16.93
CA TYR A 47 11.87 15.34 16.57
C TYR A 47 10.59 14.80 15.93
N ALA A 48 9.42 15.18 16.50
CA ALA A 48 8.13 14.81 15.93
C ALA A 48 7.91 15.36 14.52
N LEU A 49 8.32 16.62 14.25
CA LEU A 49 8.31 17.18 12.91
C LEU A 49 9.22 16.42 11.95
N GLY A 50 10.41 16.03 12.40
CA GLY A 50 11.31 15.20 11.61
C GLY A 50 10.71 13.85 11.24
N ILE A 51 10.05 13.17 12.18
CA ILE A 51 9.33 11.91 11.92
C ILE A 51 8.22 12.13 10.90
N SER A 52 7.39 13.18 11.07
CA SER A 52 6.28 13.47 10.17
C SER A 52 6.74 13.74 8.74
N VAL A 53 7.82 14.52 8.57
CA VAL A 53 8.43 14.75 7.25
C VAL A 53 8.99 13.46 6.67
N GLY A 54 9.71 12.65 7.47
CA GLY A 54 10.25 11.36 7.04
C GLY A 54 9.16 10.40 6.54
N GLN A 55 8.07 10.28 7.28
CA GLN A 55 6.91 9.48 6.90
C GLN A 55 6.27 9.98 5.59
N SER A 56 6.14 11.31 5.42
CA SER A 56 5.62 11.89 4.19
C SER A 56 6.52 11.62 2.98
N LEU A 57 7.84 11.71 3.16
CA LEU A 57 8.81 11.38 2.10
C LEU A 57 8.75 9.89 1.73
N GLU A 58 8.61 9.01 2.72
CA GLU A 58 8.48 7.57 2.51
C GLU A 58 7.20 7.22 1.74
N ALA A 59 6.06 7.77 2.16
CA ALA A 59 4.77 7.56 1.49
C ALA A 59 4.79 8.01 0.03
N GLN A 60 5.56 9.05 -0.29
CA GLN A 60 5.76 9.56 -1.65
C GLN A 60 6.92 8.91 -2.40
N ASN A 61 7.60 7.91 -1.82
CA ASN A 61 8.81 7.28 -2.37
C ASN A 61 9.98 8.26 -2.63
N LEU A 62 10.08 9.29 -1.82
CA LEU A 62 11.11 10.32 -1.88
C LEU A 62 12.14 10.21 -0.75
N SER A 63 12.16 9.11 0.01
CA SER A 63 13.06 8.93 1.17
C SER A 63 14.53 8.79 0.77
N ASN A 64 14.83 8.43 -0.49
CA ASN A 64 16.21 8.36 -0.98
C ASN A 64 16.74 9.75 -1.38
N ILE A 65 17.03 10.60 -0.40
CA ILE A 65 17.54 11.97 -0.59
C ILE A 65 18.85 12.19 0.18
N ASN A 66 19.60 13.22 -0.22
CA ASN A 66 20.75 13.68 0.55
C ASN A 66 20.24 14.48 1.78
N THR A 67 20.29 13.85 2.94
CA THR A 67 19.79 14.41 4.19
C THR A 67 20.52 15.70 4.61
N GLU A 68 21.83 15.83 4.32
CA GLU A 68 22.59 17.03 4.63
C GLU A 68 22.11 18.23 3.81
N LEU A 69 21.90 18.04 2.51
CA LEU A 69 21.36 19.09 1.63
C LEU A 69 19.90 19.43 1.98
N PHE A 70 19.10 18.42 2.36
CA PHE A 70 17.75 18.64 2.86
C PHE A 70 17.74 19.54 4.11
N LEU A 71 18.55 19.21 5.10
CA LEU A 71 18.69 20.01 6.33
C LEU A 71 19.24 21.42 6.04
N LYS A 72 20.15 21.55 5.07
CA LYS A 72 20.67 22.86 4.64
C LYS A 72 19.55 23.72 4.07
N GLY A 73 18.74 23.18 3.14
CA GLY A 73 17.60 23.91 2.57
C GLY A 73 16.58 24.32 3.62
N LEU A 74 16.27 23.41 4.57
CA LEU A 74 15.39 23.73 5.70
C LEU A 74 15.93 24.89 6.54
N LYS A 75 17.23 24.90 6.89
CA LYS A 75 17.87 25.97 7.64
C LYS A 75 17.86 27.32 6.88
N GLU A 76 18.16 27.30 5.60
CA GLU A 76 18.16 28.52 4.78
C GLU A 76 16.78 29.21 4.81
N ILE A 77 15.69 28.46 4.73
CA ILE A 77 14.33 28.99 4.82
C ILE A 77 13.99 29.48 6.23
N THR A 78 14.25 28.67 7.27
CA THR A 78 13.88 29.00 8.65
C THR A 78 14.68 30.18 9.21
N GLU A 79 15.91 30.35 8.76
CA GLU A 79 16.81 31.44 9.13
C GLU A 79 16.70 32.65 8.18
N LYS A 80 15.75 32.63 7.23
CA LYS A 80 15.53 33.75 6.24
C LYS A 80 16.77 34.04 5.40
N LYS A 81 17.60 33.05 5.13
CA LYS A 81 18.78 33.15 4.28
C LYS A 81 18.40 33.12 2.79
N LYS A 82 19.31 33.61 1.95
CA LYS A 82 19.15 33.53 0.49
C LYS A 82 19.27 32.07 0.07
N VAL A 83 18.23 31.54 -0.58
CA VAL A 83 18.25 30.21 -1.19
C VAL A 83 18.85 30.26 -2.60
N GLN A 84 19.41 29.12 -3.05
CA GLN A 84 20.07 29.01 -4.34
C GLN A 84 19.11 28.75 -5.52
N LEU A 85 17.89 28.31 -5.22
CA LEU A 85 16.88 27.94 -6.21
C LEU A 85 15.68 28.87 -6.13
N THR A 86 15.10 29.19 -7.26
CA THR A 86 13.80 29.87 -7.34
C THR A 86 12.67 28.88 -7.04
N ASP A 87 11.49 29.39 -6.66
CA ASP A 87 10.30 28.56 -6.40
C ASP A 87 9.95 27.66 -7.61
N ALA A 88 10.07 28.19 -8.83
CA ALA A 88 9.85 27.43 -10.07
C ALA A 88 10.86 26.29 -10.25
N GLN A 89 12.15 26.53 -9.96
CA GLN A 89 13.18 25.49 -10.01
C GLN A 89 12.93 24.42 -8.96
N VAL A 90 12.55 24.80 -7.74
CA VAL A 90 12.21 23.86 -6.67
C VAL A 90 11.08 22.92 -7.12
N MET A 91 9.98 23.47 -7.62
CA MET A 91 8.84 22.67 -8.09
C MET A 91 9.21 21.74 -9.23
N ASN A 92 9.95 22.23 -10.23
CA ASN A 92 10.37 21.42 -11.38
C ASN A 92 11.29 20.26 -10.96
N ILE A 93 12.26 20.52 -10.07
CA ILE A 93 13.20 19.49 -9.58
C ILE A 93 12.45 18.43 -8.79
N ILE A 94 11.57 18.81 -7.86
CA ILE A 94 10.81 17.85 -7.05
C ILE A 94 9.91 16.98 -7.94
N THR A 95 9.17 17.61 -8.88
CA THR A 95 8.28 16.88 -9.80
C THR A 95 9.05 15.90 -10.68
N ALA A 96 10.18 16.32 -11.26
CA ALA A 96 11.00 15.45 -12.09
C ALA A 96 11.62 14.30 -11.30
N TYR A 97 12.07 14.56 -10.07
CA TYR A 97 12.62 13.54 -9.19
C TYR A 97 11.55 12.53 -8.76
N ALA A 98 10.37 13.01 -8.38
CA ALA A 98 9.24 12.16 -8.01
C ALA A 98 8.81 11.24 -9.17
N ALA A 99 8.69 11.77 -10.38
CA ALA A 99 8.39 11.00 -11.57
C ALA A 99 9.45 9.91 -11.84
N LYS A 100 10.74 10.26 -11.71
CA LYS A 100 11.83 9.29 -11.85
C LYS A 100 11.77 8.19 -10.79
N MET A 101 11.51 8.53 -9.53
CA MET A 101 11.43 7.53 -8.45
C MET A 101 10.20 6.61 -8.64
N HIS A 102 9.08 7.17 -9.07
CA HIS A 102 7.89 6.40 -9.42
C HIS A 102 8.18 5.38 -10.53
N GLU A 103 8.81 5.81 -11.62
CA GLU A 103 9.19 4.93 -12.73
C GLU A 103 10.14 3.82 -12.29
N LEU A 104 11.21 4.16 -11.55
CA LEU A 104 12.17 3.17 -11.06
C LEU A 104 11.50 2.13 -10.15
N ARG A 105 10.58 2.55 -9.28
CA ARG A 105 9.83 1.63 -8.43
C ARG A 105 8.89 0.75 -9.24
N THR A 106 8.20 1.33 -10.22
CA THR A 106 7.33 0.58 -11.14
C THR A 106 8.09 -0.54 -11.82
N GLN A 107 9.23 -0.21 -12.44
CA GLN A 107 10.07 -1.18 -13.14
C GLN A 107 10.60 -2.28 -12.20
N ALA A 108 11.05 -1.90 -11.01
CA ALA A 108 11.52 -2.85 -10.02
C ALA A 108 10.41 -3.82 -9.57
N ASN A 109 9.21 -3.31 -9.30
CA ASN A 109 8.07 -4.14 -8.89
C ASN A 109 7.60 -5.07 -10.03
N ILE A 110 7.52 -4.58 -11.27
CA ILE A 110 7.18 -5.41 -12.43
C ILE A 110 8.21 -6.53 -12.60
N ALA A 111 9.51 -6.22 -12.52
CA ALA A 111 10.56 -7.23 -12.66
C ALA A 111 10.50 -8.28 -11.54
N ALA A 112 10.31 -7.85 -10.29
CA ALA A 112 10.14 -8.74 -9.15
C ALA A 112 8.88 -9.61 -9.29
N GLY A 113 7.76 -9.01 -9.70
CA GLY A 113 6.50 -9.71 -9.94
C GLY A 113 6.60 -10.76 -11.04
N LYS A 114 7.23 -10.42 -12.17
CA LYS A 114 7.48 -11.36 -13.27
C LYS A 114 8.30 -12.56 -12.79
N LYS A 115 9.40 -12.32 -12.09
CA LYS A 115 10.24 -13.40 -11.54
C LYS A 115 9.45 -14.28 -10.55
N PHE A 116 8.61 -13.67 -9.73
CA PHE A 116 7.76 -14.38 -8.78
C PHE A 116 6.76 -15.29 -9.51
N LEU A 117 6.01 -14.76 -10.49
CA LEU A 117 5.01 -15.51 -11.25
C LEU A 117 5.67 -16.63 -12.07
N GLU A 118 6.80 -16.39 -12.74
CA GLU A 118 7.53 -17.42 -13.46
C GLU A 118 7.97 -18.60 -12.57
N ALA A 119 8.28 -18.35 -11.31
CA ALA A 119 8.60 -19.38 -10.34
C ALA A 119 7.33 -20.06 -9.80
N ASN A 120 6.27 -19.28 -9.54
CA ASN A 120 5.01 -19.76 -8.99
C ASN A 120 4.26 -20.66 -9.97
N GLY A 121 4.20 -20.30 -11.26
CA GLY A 121 3.54 -21.08 -12.30
C GLY A 121 4.17 -22.47 -12.56
N LYS A 122 5.41 -22.70 -12.08
CA LYS A 122 6.05 -24.02 -12.12
C LYS A 122 5.67 -24.92 -10.96
N ARG A 123 4.96 -24.40 -9.96
CA ARG A 123 4.55 -25.18 -8.78
C ARG A 123 3.44 -26.15 -9.17
N PRO A 124 3.48 -27.41 -8.66
CA PRO A 124 2.37 -28.35 -8.84
C PRO A 124 1.05 -27.77 -8.32
N GLY A 125 -0.01 -27.88 -9.10
CA GLY A 125 -1.35 -27.40 -8.73
C GLY A 125 -1.62 -25.94 -9.07
N VAL A 126 -0.64 -25.19 -9.53
CA VAL A 126 -0.83 -23.81 -10.04
C VAL A 126 -1.19 -23.88 -11.53
N VAL A 127 -2.24 -23.16 -11.89
CA VAL A 127 -2.70 -22.97 -13.28
C VAL A 127 -2.39 -21.53 -13.68
N THR A 128 -1.75 -21.35 -14.83
CA THR A 128 -1.46 -20.03 -15.42
C THR A 128 -2.39 -19.79 -16.61
N LEU A 129 -3.10 -18.67 -16.62
CA LEU A 129 -3.95 -18.24 -17.72
C LEU A 129 -3.15 -17.40 -18.75
N PRO A 130 -3.66 -17.25 -20.00
CA PRO A 130 -2.93 -16.58 -21.07
C PRO A 130 -2.53 -15.13 -20.81
N ASP A 131 -3.26 -14.41 -19.96
CA ASP A 131 -3.01 -13.03 -19.54
C ASP A 131 -2.07 -12.91 -18.33
N GLY A 132 -1.59 -14.06 -17.82
CA GLY A 132 -0.65 -14.16 -16.71
C GLY A 132 -1.28 -14.22 -15.34
N LEU A 133 -2.62 -14.26 -15.22
CA LEU A 133 -3.27 -14.63 -13.96
C LEU A 133 -2.88 -16.06 -13.59
N GLU A 134 -2.47 -16.28 -12.35
CA GLU A 134 -2.23 -17.64 -11.85
C GLU A 134 -3.17 -17.92 -10.67
N TYR A 135 -3.59 -19.19 -10.56
CA TYR A 135 -4.40 -19.62 -9.44
C TYR A 135 -4.08 -21.04 -8.98
N GLU A 136 -4.38 -21.30 -7.71
CA GLU A 136 -4.29 -22.60 -7.06
C GLU A 136 -5.59 -22.86 -6.31
N VAL A 137 -6.23 -24.01 -6.56
CA VAL A 137 -7.47 -24.41 -5.89
C VAL A 137 -7.13 -25.00 -4.53
N LEU A 138 -7.39 -24.27 -3.45
CA LEU A 138 -7.15 -24.71 -2.07
C LEU A 138 -8.30 -25.58 -1.56
N LYS A 139 -9.54 -25.29 -2.00
CA LYS A 139 -10.75 -26.04 -1.68
C LYS A 139 -11.69 -25.97 -2.87
N ALA A 140 -12.17 -27.11 -3.32
CA ALA A 140 -13.21 -27.17 -4.35
C ALA A 140 -14.54 -26.62 -3.79
N GLY A 141 -15.34 -26.02 -4.66
CA GLY A 141 -16.68 -25.57 -4.30
C GLY A 141 -17.64 -26.74 -4.08
N THR A 142 -18.63 -26.47 -3.27
CA THR A 142 -19.70 -27.45 -2.96
C THR A 142 -20.93 -27.29 -3.86
N ASP A 143 -20.96 -26.22 -4.66
CA ASP A 143 -22.04 -25.85 -5.57
C ASP A 143 -21.52 -25.78 -7.03
N THR A 144 -22.43 -25.74 -7.99
CA THR A 144 -22.14 -25.55 -9.42
C THR A 144 -22.30 -24.10 -9.87
N ILE A 145 -22.82 -23.23 -8.98
CA ILE A 145 -23.08 -21.81 -9.28
C ILE A 145 -21.77 -21.07 -9.44
N LYS A 146 -21.61 -20.42 -10.59
CA LYS A 146 -20.54 -19.47 -10.89
C LYS A 146 -21.11 -18.06 -11.08
N PRO A 147 -20.46 -17.01 -10.60
CA PRO A 147 -20.89 -15.65 -10.85
C PRO A 147 -20.62 -15.21 -12.28
N THR A 148 -21.41 -14.23 -12.73
CA THR A 148 -21.18 -13.45 -13.95
C THR A 148 -20.83 -12.01 -13.57
N LEU A 149 -20.35 -11.21 -14.52
CA LEU A 149 -20.03 -9.80 -14.26
C LEU A 149 -21.21 -8.95 -13.79
N ALA A 150 -22.46 -9.39 -14.04
CA ALA A 150 -23.66 -8.69 -13.61
C ALA A 150 -24.03 -8.97 -12.14
N ASP A 151 -23.46 -10.01 -11.55
CA ASP A 151 -23.82 -10.48 -10.21
C ASP A 151 -23.04 -9.73 -9.11
N LYS A 152 -23.58 -9.78 -7.89
CA LYS A 152 -22.82 -9.44 -6.67
C LYS A 152 -22.27 -10.72 -6.05
N VAL A 153 -21.09 -10.64 -5.53
CA VAL A 153 -20.38 -11.76 -4.87
C VAL A 153 -20.11 -11.43 -3.40
N THR A 154 -20.28 -12.40 -2.54
CA THR A 154 -19.89 -12.32 -1.13
C THR A 154 -18.66 -13.20 -0.91
N CYS A 155 -17.56 -12.60 -0.45
CA CYS A 155 -16.28 -13.27 -0.30
C CYS A 155 -15.64 -12.98 1.05
N HIS A 156 -14.90 -13.96 1.57
CA HIS A 156 -13.76 -13.70 2.44
C HIS A 156 -12.49 -13.63 1.61
N TYR A 157 -11.60 -12.71 1.97
CA TYR A 157 -10.30 -12.59 1.29
C TYR A 157 -9.19 -12.12 2.23
N HIS A 158 -7.97 -12.46 1.86
CA HIS A 158 -6.75 -12.00 2.48
C HIS A 158 -5.75 -11.64 1.37
N GLY A 159 -5.43 -10.36 1.26
CA GLY A 159 -4.60 -9.80 0.20
C GLY A 159 -3.22 -9.41 0.70
N THR A 160 -2.18 -9.91 0.02
CA THR A 160 -0.78 -9.62 0.34
C THR A 160 0.00 -9.21 -0.90
N LEU A 161 1.09 -8.47 -0.70
CA LEU A 161 2.16 -8.35 -1.67
C LEU A 161 2.94 -9.66 -1.79
N ILE A 162 3.85 -9.75 -2.76
CA ILE A 162 4.68 -10.95 -2.97
C ILE A 162 5.67 -11.23 -1.82
N ASP A 163 5.97 -10.23 -0.99
CA ASP A 163 6.81 -10.34 0.21
C ASP A 163 6.01 -10.76 1.46
N GLY A 164 4.70 -10.95 1.33
CA GLY A 164 3.80 -11.31 2.42
C GLY A 164 3.20 -10.12 3.18
N THR A 165 3.55 -8.89 2.83
CA THR A 165 2.95 -7.69 3.46
C THR A 165 1.45 -7.65 3.21
N VAL A 166 0.65 -7.68 4.28
CA VAL A 166 -0.82 -7.61 4.20
C VAL A 166 -1.25 -6.17 3.89
N PHE A 167 -1.98 -5.99 2.78
CA PHE A 167 -2.54 -4.68 2.45
C PHE A 167 -4.02 -4.58 2.76
N ASP A 168 -4.78 -5.68 2.65
CA ASP A 168 -6.21 -5.73 3.00
C ASP A 168 -6.66 -7.16 3.32
N SER A 169 -7.55 -7.33 4.30
CA SER A 169 -8.05 -8.64 4.72
C SER A 169 -9.43 -8.52 5.38
N SER A 170 -10.44 -9.12 4.76
CA SER A 170 -11.76 -9.28 5.36
C SER A 170 -11.76 -10.34 6.48
N VAL A 171 -10.80 -11.27 6.43
CA VAL A 171 -10.62 -12.29 7.48
C VAL A 171 -10.17 -11.63 8.78
N ASP A 172 -9.21 -10.70 8.70
CA ASP A 172 -8.71 -9.98 9.88
C ASP A 172 -9.76 -9.02 10.46
N ARG A 173 -10.70 -8.52 9.63
CA ARG A 173 -11.86 -7.74 10.09
C ARG A 173 -12.97 -8.61 10.69
N GLY A 174 -12.95 -9.92 10.47
CA GLY A 174 -13.93 -10.86 11.02
C GLY A 174 -15.25 -10.95 10.25
N GLU A 175 -15.41 -10.24 9.11
CA GLU A 175 -16.65 -10.22 8.34
C GLU A 175 -16.40 -10.29 6.83
N PRO A 176 -17.22 -11.04 6.06
CA PRO A 176 -17.14 -11.10 4.61
C PRO A 176 -17.61 -9.79 3.98
N VAL A 177 -17.20 -9.56 2.74
CA VAL A 177 -17.58 -8.37 1.98
C VAL A 177 -18.40 -8.76 0.76
N THR A 178 -19.47 -8.01 0.49
CA THR A 178 -20.30 -8.14 -0.72
C THR A 178 -20.06 -6.96 -1.64
N PHE A 179 -19.76 -7.24 -2.90
CA PHE A 179 -19.52 -6.21 -3.91
C PHE A 179 -19.99 -6.66 -5.31
N PRO A 180 -20.34 -5.72 -6.21
CA PRO A 180 -20.62 -6.03 -7.61
C PRO A 180 -19.34 -6.52 -8.29
N LEU A 181 -19.42 -7.63 -9.02
CA LEU A 181 -18.24 -8.26 -9.62
C LEU A 181 -17.59 -7.37 -10.69
N ASN A 182 -18.37 -6.60 -11.43
CA ASN A 182 -17.87 -5.64 -12.42
C ASN A 182 -17.17 -4.40 -11.81
N GLY A 183 -17.25 -4.21 -10.49
CA GLY A 183 -16.64 -3.09 -9.76
C GLY A 183 -15.26 -3.38 -9.17
N VAL A 184 -14.76 -4.62 -9.27
CA VAL A 184 -13.46 -5.00 -8.72
C VAL A 184 -12.36 -5.04 -9.79
N ILE A 185 -11.10 -5.24 -9.39
CA ILE A 185 -9.96 -5.35 -10.31
C ILE A 185 -10.12 -6.51 -11.29
N LYS A 186 -9.54 -6.38 -12.49
CA LYS A 186 -9.73 -7.31 -13.62
C LYS A 186 -9.45 -8.76 -13.26
N GLY A 187 -8.34 -9.02 -12.56
CA GLY A 187 -7.98 -10.37 -12.17
C GLY A 187 -8.98 -11.03 -11.21
N TRP A 188 -9.67 -10.25 -10.37
CA TRP A 188 -10.77 -10.75 -9.56
C TRP A 188 -12.03 -11.05 -10.41
N GLN A 189 -12.34 -10.16 -11.36
CA GLN A 189 -13.45 -10.41 -12.29
C GLN A 189 -13.24 -11.73 -13.02
N GLU A 190 -12.03 -12.00 -13.50
CA GLU A 190 -11.72 -13.23 -14.21
C GLU A 190 -11.72 -14.45 -13.29
N ALA A 191 -10.97 -14.42 -12.20
CA ALA A 191 -10.84 -15.56 -11.30
C ALA A 191 -12.21 -15.97 -10.70
N LEU A 192 -13.02 -15.01 -10.23
CA LEU A 192 -14.30 -15.33 -9.60
C LEU A 192 -15.31 -15.95 -10.56
N GLN A 193 -15.30 -15.59 -11.85
CA GLN A 193 -16.16 -16.24 -12.87
C GLN A 193 -15.75 -17.72 -13.11
N LEU A 194 -14.53 -18.11 -12.77
CA LEU A 194 -14.09 -19.50 -12.84
C LEU A 194 -14.43 -20.27 -11.56
N MET A 195 -14.55 -19.60 -10.42
CA MET A 195 -14.85 -20.18 -9.11
C MET A 195 -16.31 -20.62 -8.99
N THR A 196 -16.56 -21.66 -8.21
CA THR A 196 -17.90 -22.06 -7.79
C THR A 196 -18.13 -21.70 -6.34
N VAL A 197 -19.38 -21.47 -5.93
CA VAL A 197 -19.73 -21.15 -4.53
C VAL A 197 -19.21 -22.23 -3.59
N GLY A 198 -18.64 -21.83 -2.45
CA GLY A 198 -17.99 -22.68 -1.45
C GLY A 198 -16.52 -22.99 -1.75
N SER A 199 -15.98 -22.54 -2.91
CA SER A 199 -14.57 -22.76 -3.22
C SER A 199 -13.66 -21.72 -2.56
N LYS A 200 -12.40 -22.12 -2.34
CA LYS A 200 -11.33 -21.25 -1.84
C LYS A 200 -10.13 -21.39 -2.74
N TRP A 201 -9.70 -20.29 -3.30
CA TRP A 201 -8.57 -20.23 -4.23
C TRP A 201 -7.50 -19.29 -3.71
N LYS A 202 -6.27 -19.55 -4.12
CA LYS A 202 -5.19 -18.58 -4.04
C LYS A 202 -4.93 -18.07 -5.46
N ILE A 203 -5.03 -16.76 -5.65
CA ILE A 203 -4.87 -16.13 -6.96
C ILE A 203 -3.68 -15.17 -6.91
N TYR A 204 -2.94 -15.09 -8.01
CA TYR A 204 -1.74 -14.31 -8.16
C TYR A 204 -1.93 -13.43 -9.40
N LEU A 205 -1.92 -12.14 -9.20
CA LEU A 205 -2.29 -11.18 -10.22
C LEU A 205 -1.10 -10.34 -10.63
N PRO A 206 -0.67 -10.38 -11.90
CA PRO A 206 0.25 -9.36 -12.43
C PRO A 206 -0.39 -7.98 -12.29
N SER A 207 0.42 -6.94 -12.22
CA SER A 207 -0.04 -5.57 -11.96
C SER A 207 -1.11 -5.09 -12.95
N ASP A 208 -1.05 -5.51 -14.21
CA ASP A 208 -2.01 -5.10 -15.26
C ASP A 208 -3.44 -5.63 -15.04
N LEU A 209 -3.56 -6.71 -14.28
CA LEU A 209 -4.84 -7.25 -13.82
C LEU A 209 -5.27 -6.73 -12.45
N ALA A 210 -4.45 -5.86 -11.83
CA ALA A 210 -4.66 -5.27 -10.52
C ALA A 210 -4.74 -3.73 -10.61
N TYR A 211 -3.77 -3.01 -10.04
CA TYR A 211 -3.79 -1.55 -9.98
C TYR A 211 -2.79 -0.87 -10.93
N GLY A 212 -2.12 -1.64 -11.78
CA GLY A 212 -1.20 -1.15 -12.81
C GLY A 212 -0.08 -0.29 -12.25
N ASN A 213 0.36 0.68 -13.06
CA ASN A 213 1.45 1.58 -12.70
C ASN A 213 1.07 2.66 -11.67
N LYS A 214 -0.20 2.75 -11.27
CA LYS A 214 -0.63 3.71 -10.25
C LYS A 214 -0.47 3.18 -8.83
N GLY A 215 -0.61 1.85 -8.65
CA GLY A 215 -0.77 1.28 -7.32
C GLY A 215 -2.09 1.67 -6.65
N ALA A 216 -2.23 1.41 -5.34
CA ALA A 216 -3.42 1.78 -4.57
C ALA A 216 -3.09 1.99 -3.09
N GLY A 217 -3.62 3.09 -2.52
CA GLY A 217 -3.35 3.46 -1.14
C GLY A 217 -1.85 3.61 -0.84
N GLU A 218 -1.49 3.41 0.43
CA GLU A 218 -0.10 3.53 0.88
C GLU A 218 0.71 2.23 0.70
N LYS A 219 0.03 1.08 0.67
CA LYS A 219 0.67 -0.23 0.71
C LYS A 219 0.94 -0.82 -0.66
N ILE A 220 0.06 -0.61 -1.63
CA ILE A 220 0.19 -1.19 -2.97
C ILE A 220 0.95 -0.21 -3.87
N GLY A 221 2.23 -0.45 -4.04
CA GLY A 221 3.08 0.36 -4.91
C GLY A 221 2.76 0.19 -6.40
N PRO A 222 3.27 1.09 -7.25
CA PRO A 222 3.11 1.01 -8.70
C PRO A 222 3.74 -0.27 -9.25
N GLY A 223 3.09 -0.92 -10.19
CA GLY A 223 3.58 -2.15 -10.82
C GLY A 223 3.58 -3.40 -9.92
N ALA A 224 2.91 -3.35 -8.74
CA ALA A 224 2.91 -4.45 -7.78
C ALA A 224 2.08 -5.63 -8.25
N THR A 225 2.66 -6.83 -8.18
CA THR A 225 1.97 -8.12 -8.28
C THR A 225 1.28 -8.41 -6.95
N LEU A 226 0.04 -8.85 -7.00
CA LEU A 226 -0.78 -9.11 -5.81
C LEU A 226 -1.08 -10.60 -5.64
N VAL A 227 -1.17 -11.02 -4.39
CA VAL A 227 -1.56 -12.38 -4.01
C VAL A 227 -2.79 -12.29 -3.13
N PHE A 228 -3.83 -13.04 -3.48
CA PHE A 228 -5.03 -13.14 -2.64
C PHE A 228 -5.36 -14.58 -2.34
N THR A 229 -5.77 -14.83 -1.12
CA THR A 229 -6.56 -16.01 -0.80
C THR A 229 -8.02 -15.57 -0.76
N VAL A 230 -8.85 -16.14 -1.61
CA VAL A 230 -10.27 -15.76 -1.78
C VAL A 230 -11.16 -16.97 -1.53
N GLU A 231 -12.20 -16.81 -0.72
CA GLU A 231 -13.26 -17.80 -0.52
C GLU A 231 -14.59 -17.20 -1.02
N LEU A 232 -15.19 -17.81 -2.03
CA LEU A 232 -16.47 -17.39 -2.58
C LEU A 232 -17.61 -18.02 -1.77
N LEU A 233 -18.28 -17.18 -0.97
CA LEU A 233 -19.33 -17.63 -0.04
C LEU A 233 -20.73 -17.62 -0.67
N GLY A 234 -20.97 -16.71 -1.63
CA GLY A 234 -22.28 -16.58 -2.24
C GLY A 234 -22.30 -15.70 -3.47
N VAL A 235 -23.35 -15.86 -4.28
CA VAL A 235 -23.65 -15.10 -5.48
C VAL A 235 -25.08 -14.58 -5.38
N GLN A 236 -25.28 -13.29 -5.62
CA GLN A 236 -26.59 -12.62 -5.71
C GLN A 236 -26.75 -12.13 -7.14
N LYS A 237 -27.83 -12.63 -7.78
CA LYS A 237 -28.21 -12.28 -9.15
C LYS A 237 -29.01 -10.99 -9.20
#